data_ff1bd36d4260cac35a3b058f39fb4f3c
#
_entry.id   ff1bd36d4260cac35a3b058f39fb4f3c
#
_cell.length_a   1.000
_cell.length_b   1.000
_cell.length_c   1.000
_cell.angle_alpha   90.00
_cell.angle_beta   90.00
_cell.angle_gamma   90.00
#
_symmetry.space_group_name_H-M   'P 1'
#
loop_
_entity.id
_entity.type
_entity.pdbx_description
1 polymer ?
#
loop_
_entity_poly.entity_id
_entity_poly.type
_entity_poly.pdbx_seq_one_letter_code
_entity_poly.pdbx_strand_id
1 'polypeptide(L)'
;MIENRQYKIKFFSRSFDKRLYLQSRGLYEQAGYPCVRLTDQTADGYFYTMLADKECDIAINVDEDCFISNLNAVLELVDFAIENGYANVGCSDGGAAVPRGGNPLVTNPFFNVFNLKMIREKFSMEAVREFDYKANRKRMEEAYPKERLEYSYTFDNTSYEPYYQFMLWLAGNFKTYYLPSEKHQDGFTTILKMPEALGCTPFCLHTWLARFYTTPSWAVKLWMKNQGMQKQRIDDRIFEVYASRGLTKPQFNYTQKMNCLLDRTLRWMIKVPQRIMGWPKKLRKKLNKNING
;
A
#
# COMPACT_ATOMS: atom_id res chain seq x y z
N MET A 1 4.93 19.43 16.97
CA MET A 1 5.51 20.63 16.33
C MET A 1 5.30 20.50 14.83
N ILE A 2 4.27 21.19 14.29
CA ILE A 2 3.93 21.18 12.84
C ILE A 2 4.46 22.48 12.19
N GLU A 3 5.32 23.20 12.88
CA GLU A 3 5.78 24.51 12.45
C GLU A 3 6.78 24.40 11.30
N ASN A 4 6.42 25.04 10.19
CA ASN A 4 7.27 25.40 9.03
C ASN A 4 7.61 24.33 7.99
N ARG A 5 6.81 23.31 7.75
CA ARG A 5 7.00 22.53 6.52
C ARG A 5 6.45 23.28 5.31
N GLN A 6 7.31 23.56 4.34
CA GLN A 6 6.97 24.20 3.06
C GLN A 6 6.01 23.33 2.20
N TYR A 7 5.81 22.07 2.56
CA TYR A 7 5.02 21.08 1.80
C TYR A 7 3.69 20.77 2.48
N LYS A 8 2.62 20.69 1.69
CA LYS A 8 1.31 20.23 2.12
C LYS A 8 1.30 18.70 2.17
N ILE A 9 1.23 18.14 3.37
CA ILE A 9 1.29 16.69 3.62
C ILE A 9 -0.12 16.17 3.90
N LYS A 10 -0.49 15.01 3.33
CA LYS A 10 -1.72 14.26 3.67
C LYS A 10 -1.42 12.77 3.80
N PHE A 11 -2.13 12.12 4.72
CA PHE A 11 -2.20 10.67 4.78
C PHE A 11 -3.34 10.17 3.90
N PHE A 12 -3.07 9.13 3.12
CA PHE A 12 -4.06 8.44 2.33
C PHE A 12 -4.10 6.97 2.72
N SER A 13 -5.31 6.39 2.76
CA SER A 13 -5.49 4.98 3.05
C SER A 13 -6.52 4.39 2.09
N ARG A 14 -6.10 3.43 1.27
CA ARG A 14 -7.07 2.63 0.51
C ARG A 14 -7.71 1.61 1.45
N SER A 15 -9.03 1.66 1.59
CA SER A 15 -9.72 0.90 2.61
C SER A 15 -10.96 0.19 2.12
N PHE A 16 -11.02 -1.12 2.43
CA PHE A 16 -12.18 -1.98 2.24
C PHE A 16 -12.92 -2.28 3.55
N ASP A 17 -12.21 -2.20 4.68
CA ASP A 17 -12.71 -2.50 6.02
C ASP A 17 -12.60 -1.25 6.91
N LYS A 18 -13.73 -0.60 7.18
CA LYS A 18 -13.76 0.63 7.98
C LYS A 18 -13.22 0.43 9.39
N ARG A 19 -13.43 -0.73 10.00
CA ARG A 19 -12.95 -1.00 11.36
C ARG A 19 -11.42 -1.08 11.39
N LEU A 20 -10.84 -1.81 10.43
CA LEU A 20 -9.41 -1.93 10.30
C LEU A 20 -8.76 -0.57 10.01
N TYR A 21 -9.36 0.19 9.07
CA TYR A 21 -8.93 1.57 8.78
C TYR A 21 -8.89 2.46 10.03
N LEU A 22 -9.96 2.43 10.85
CA LEU A 22 -10.00 3.25 12.07
C LEU A 22 -8.92 2.84 13.09
N GLN A 23 -8.58 1.55 13.15
CA GLN A 23 -7.47 1.06 13.98
C GLN A 23 -6.10 1.49 13.42
N SER A 24 -5.89 1.44 12.12
CA SER A 24 -4.66 1.96 11.50
C SER A 24 -4.56 3.48 11.64
N ARG A 25 -5.63 4.20 11.29
CA ARG A 25 -5.69 5.67 11.37
C ARG A 25 -5.38 6.20 12.78
N GLY A 26 -5.89 5.56 13.82
CA GLY A 26 -5.62 5.96 15.22
C GLY A 26 -4.13 6.02 15.59
N LEU A 27 -3.26 5.41 14.78
CA LEU A 27 -1.81 5.43 15.00
C LEU A 27 -1.11 6.65 14.34
N TYR A 28 -1.78 7.39 13.44
CA TYR A 28 -1.15 8.51 12.74
C TYR A 28 -2.00 9.80 12.69
N GLU A 29 -3.29 9.74 13.01
CA GLU A 29 -4.14 10.96 12.98
C GLU A 29 -3.69 12.06 13.96
N GLN A 30 -3.03 11.68 15.04
CA GLN A 30 -2.46 12.62 16.01
C GLN A 30 -1.29 13.47 15.45
N ALA A 31 -0.77 13.14 14.27
CA ALA A 31 0.19 13.98 13.57
C ALA A 31 -0.41 15.32 13.12
N GLY A 32 -1.75 15.46 13.17
CA GLY A 32 -2.45 16.68 12.80
C GLY A 32 -2.58 16.93 11.30
N TYR A 33 -2.08 16.01 10.45
CA TYR A 33 -2.26 16.11 9.00
C TYR A 33 -3.61 15.53 8.56
N PRO A 34 -4.19 16.02 7.45
CA PRO A 34 -5.41 15.45 6.90
C PRO A 34 -5.26 13.95 6.59
N CYS A 35 -6.26 13.15 6.99
CA CYS A 35 -6.34 11.73 6.74
C CYS A 35 -7.49 11.42 5.79
N VAL A 36 -7.17 10.96 4.58
CA VAL A 36 -8.13 10.69 3.50
C VAL A 36 -8.33 9.19 3.35
N ARG A 37 -9.55 8.72 3.55
CA ARG A 37 -9.93 7.33 3.27
C ARG A 37 -10.37 7.19 1.82
N LEU A 38 -9.62 6.44 1.02
CA LEU A 38 -9.94 6.13 -0.36
C LEU A 38 -10.73 4.81 -0.43
N THR A 39 -11.95 4.90 -0.88
CA THR A 39 -12.88 3.77 -0.99
C THR A 39 -13.29 3.58 -2.43
N ASP A 40 -13.64 2.35 -2.81
CA ASP A 40 -14.18 2.02 -4.14
C ASP A 40 -13.21 2.32 -5.30
N GLN A 41 -11.93 2.49 -5.00
CA GLN A 41 -10.85 2.68 -5.97
C GLN A 41 -10.32 1.32 -6.47
N THR A 42 -9.88 1.30 -7.73
CA THR A 42 -9.07 0.21 -8.28
C THR A 42 -7.67 0.20 -7.68
N ALA A 43 -6.92 -0.88 -7.86
CA ALA A 43 -5.59 -1.01 -7.27
C ALA A 43 -4.57 0.01 -7.80
N ASP A 44 -4.81 0.57 -8.99
CA ASP A 44 -4.04 1.65 -9.62
C ASP A 44 -4.72 3.01 -9.48
N GLY A 45 -6.05 3.05 -9.52
CA GLY A 45 -6.84 4.29 -9.60
C GLY A 45 -6.66 5.22 -8.40
N TYR A 46 -6.35 4.69 -7.23
CA TYR A 46 -6.17 5.53 -6.05
C TYR A 46 -4.88 6.37 -6.11
N PHE A 47 -3.83 5.95 -6.83
CA PHE A 47 -2.65 6.80 -7.09
C PHE A 47 -3.02 8.01 -7.93
N TYR A 48 -3.87 7.82 -8.95
CA TYR A 48 -4.36 8.91 -9.79
C TYR A 48 -5.24 9.87 -9.00
N THR A 49 -5.99 9.37 -8.01
CA THR A 49 -6.76 10.20 -7.08
C THR A 49 -5.84 11.05 -6.20
N MET A 50 -4.75 10.49 -5.69
CA MET A 50 -3.74 11.26 -4.96
C MET A 50 -3.08 12.33 -5.85
N LEU A 51 -2.70 11.97 -7.07
CA LEU A 51 -2.09 12.90 -8.03
C LEU A 51 -3.03 14.04 -8.44
N ALA A 52 -4.33 13.81 -8.46
CA ALA A 52 -5.33 14.83 -8.75
C ALA A 52 -5.55 15.83 -7.60
N ASP A 53 -5.20 15.48 -6.36
CA ASP A 53 -5.33 16.35 -5.19
C ASP A 53 -4.25 17.45 -5.18
N LYS A 54 -4.55 18.61 -5.75
CA LYS A 54 -3.63 19.77 -5.84
C LYS A 54 -3.31 20.41 -4.49
N GLU A 55 -4.06 20.09 -3.44
CA GLU A 55 -3.81 20.53 -2.07
C GLU A 55 -2.92 19.55 -1.29
N CYS A 56 -2.19 18.68 -1.98
CA CYS A 56 -1.25 17.75 -1.40
C CYS A 56 0.05 17.72 -2.21
N ASP A 57 1.17 18.04 -1.59
CA ASP A 57 2.50 17.97 -2.20
C ASP A 57 3.16 16.61 -1.91
N ILE A 58 3.01 16.12 -0.67
CA ILE A 58 3.54 14.84 -0.21
C ILE A 58 2.39 13.96 0.28
N ALA A 59 2.21 12.81 -0.34
CA ALA A 59 1.26 11.81 0.12
C ALA A 59 1.98 10.71 0.91
N ILE A 60 1.53 10.47 2.14
CA ILE A 60 1.91 9.30 2.91
C ILE A 60 0.79 8.27 2.73
N ASN A 61 1.04 7.27 1.91
CA ASN A 61 0.09 6.18 1.69
C ASN A 61 0.28 5.10 2.75
N VAL A 62 -0.79 4.77 3.47
CA VAL A 62 -0.81 3.75 4.52
C VAL A 62 -2.06 2.91 4.33
N ASP A 63 -1.94 1.68 3.86
CA ASP A 63 -3.09 0.79 3.71
C ASP A 63 -3.72 0.45 5.07
N GLU A 64 -4.96 0.03 5.07
CA GLU A 64 -5.74 -0.24 6.31
C GLU A 64 -5.16 -1.32 7.21
N ASP A 65 -4.31 -2.19 6.67
CA ASP A 65 -3.64 -3.28 7.37
C ASP A 65 -2.14 -3.00 7.63
N CYS A 66 -1.77 -1.74 7.55
CA CYS A 66 -0.44 -1.22 7.85
C CYS A 66 -0.50 -0.38 9.14
N PHE A 67 0.31 -0.72 10.13
CA PHE A 67 0.26 -0.15 11.48
C PHE A 67 1.57 0.55 11.81
N ILE A 68 1.53 1.88 11.94
CA ILE A 68 2.70 2.72 12.23
C ILE A 68 3.06 2.60 13.70
N SER A 69 4.21 1.99 14.00
CA SER A 69 4.74 1.85 15.37
C SER A 69 5.57 3.06 15.80
N ASN A 70 6.13 3.82 14.86
CA ASN A 70 6.86 5.06 15.15
C ASN A 70 6.44 6.15 14.16
N LEU A 71 5.61 7.09 14.62
CA LEU A 71 5.11 8.18 13.79
C LEU A 71 6.19 9.22 13.47
N ASN A 72 7.10 9.49 14.41
CA ASN A 72 8.19 10.43 14.17
C ASN A 72 9.11 9.93 13.05
N ALA A 73 9.41 8.64 13.04
CA ALA A 73 10.17 8.01 11.96
C ALA A 73 9.51 8.20 10.57
N VAL A 74 8.18 8.13 10.49
CA VAL A 74 7.47 8.40 9.23
C VAL A 74 7.64 9.86 8.80
N LEU A 75 7.65 10.81 9.74
CA LEU A 75 7.86 12.23 9.41
C LEU A 75 9.33 12.51 9.03
N GLU A 76 10.30 11.87 9.68
CA GLU A 76 11.71 11.89 9.28
C GLU A 76 11.91 11.29 7.88
N LEU A 77 11.15 10.24 7.55
CA LEU A 77 11.19 9.61 6.22
C LEU A 77 10.67 10.56 5.13
N VAL A 78 9.71 11.43 5.45
CA VAL A 78 9.27 12.50 4.54
C VAL A 78 10.40 13.50 4.28
N ASP A 79 11.07 13.95 5.33
CA ASP A 79 12.20 14.87 5.21
C ASP A 79 13.34 14.24 4.40
N PHE A 80 13.69 12.99 4.72
CA PHE A 80 14.66 12.19 3.97
C PHE A 80 14.31 12.08 2.47
N ALA A 81 13.05 11.84 2.15
CA ALA A 81 12.61 11.75 0.75
C ALA A 81 12.80 13.08 0.00
N ILE A 82 12.45 14.19 0.64
CA ILE A 82 12.56 15.53 0.07
C ILE A 82 14.03 15.93 -0.13
N GLU A 83 14.86 15.80 0.91
CA GLU A 83 16.26 16.21 0.91
C GLU A 83 17.10 15.44 -0.12
N ASN A 84 16.77 14.16 -0.33
CA ASN A 84 17.49 13.30 -1.28
C ASN A 84 16.85 13.24 -2.67
N GLY A 85 15.76 13.97 -2.92
CA GLY A 85 15.09 14.04 -4.21
C GLY A 85 14.43 12.71 -4.61
N TYR A 86 13.91 11.93 -3.66
CA TYR A 86 13.11 10.75 -3.95
C TYR A 86 11.67 11.12 -4.27
N ALA A 87 11.16 10.63 -5.39
CA ALA A 87 9.75 10.76 -5.75
C ALA A 87 8.89 9.70 -5.05
N ASN A 88 9.49 8.58 -4.69
CA ASN A 88 8.83 7.49 -3.99
C ASN A 88 9.79 6.84 -2.98
N VAL A 89 9.30 6.57 -1.79
CA VAL A 89 9.96 5.75 -0.77
C VAL A 89 8.99 4.66 -0.36
N GLY A 90 9.34 3.41 -0.54
CA GLY A 90 8.47 2.28 -0.22
C GLY A 90 9.19 0.94 -0.23
N CYS A 91 8.53 -0.12 0.19
CA CYS A 91 9.09 -1.47 0.18
C CYS A 91 8.87 -2.12 -1.20
N SER A 92 9.84 -2.89 -1.69
CA SER A 92 9.66 -3.70 -2.91
C SER A 92 8.45 -4.62 -2.81
N ASP A 93 7.76 -4.87 -3.93
CA ASP A 93 6.56 -5.70 -3.94
C ASP A 93 6.88 -7.14 -3.50
N GLY A 94 6.09 -7.61 -2.55
CA GLY A 94 6.34 -8.89 -1.89
C GLY A 94 6.72 -8.72 -0.43
N GLY A 95 7.51 -7.71 -0.10
CA GLY A 95 8.00 -7.54 1.27
C GLY A 95 8.72 -8.77 1.81
N ALA A 96 9.01 -8.79 3.10
CA ALA A 96 9.76 -9.87 3.72
C ALA A 96 8.93 -11.09 4.15
N ALA A 97 7.60 -11.01 4.13
CA ALA A 97 6.78 -12.03 4.79
C ALA A 97 6.19 -13.09 3.86
N VAL A 98 5.70 -12.69 2.71
CA VAL A 98 5.03 -13.60 1.78
C VAL A 98 5.76 -13.57 0.46
N PRO A 99 6.27 -14.72 -0.02
CA PRO A 99 6.88 -14.79 -1.34
C PRO A 99 5.82 -14.45 -2.40
N ARG A 100 5.91 -13.26 -2.94
CA ARG A 100 5.17 -12.87 -4.12
C ARG A 100 6.19 -12.84 -5.24
N GLY A 101 5.97 -13.53 -6.32
CA GLY A 101 6.86 -13.47 -7.49
C GLY A 101 6.82 -12.11 -8.19
N GLY A 102 6.94 -11.03 -7.40
CA GLY A 102 6.83 -9.65 -7.85
C GLY A 102 8.09 -9.13 -8.55
N ASN A 103 7.95 -7.98 -9.22
CA ASN A 103 9.09 -7.23 -9.74
C ASN A 103 9.65 -6.35 -8.63
N PRO A 104 10.95 -6.45 -8.28
CA PRO A 104 11.52 -5.70 -7.16
C PRO A 104 11.54 -4.18 -7.37
N LEU A 105 11.49 -3.72 -8.63
CA LEU A 105 11.42 -2.29 -8.98
C LEU A 105 10.05 -1.67 -8.64
N VAL A 106 9.04 -2.49 -8.42
CA VAL A 106 7.71 -2.04 -8.02
C VAL A 106 7.66 -1.94 -6.50
N THR A 107 7.30 -0.80 -5.95
CA THR A 107 7.01 -0.71 -4.52
C THR A 107 5.59 -1.18 -4.23
N ASN A 108 5.42 -1.95 -3.13
CA ASN A 108 4.11 -2.40 -2.72
C ASN A 108 3.29 -1.24 -2.16
N PRO A 109 2.01 -1.13 -2.53
CA PRO A 109 1.17 -0.01 -2.12
C PRO A 109 0.80 0.03 -0.64
N PHE A 110 1.18 -0.91 0.20
CA PHE A 110 0.76 -0.88 1.60
C PHE A 110 1.38 0.28 2.39
N PHE A 111 2.59 0.72 2.01
CA PHE A 111 3.22 1.91 2.55
C PHE A 111 4.10 2.59 1.51
N ASN A 112 3.87 3.88 1.28
CA ASN A 112 4.71 4.71 0.43
C ASN A 112 4.71 6.17 0.91
N VAL A 113 5.83 6.86 0.72
CA VAL A 113 5.90 8.32 0.72
C VAL A 113 6.08 8.76 -0.72
N PHE A 114 5.08 9.44 -1.27
CA PHE A 114 5.12 9.97 -2.64
C PHE A 114 5.32 11.49 -2.63
N ASN A 115 6.33 11.98 -3.31
CA ASN A 115 6.47 13.39 -3.63
C ASN A 115 5.59 13.70 -4.86
N LEU A 116 4.31 13.98 -4.61
CA LEU A 116 3.34 14.24 -5.67
C LEU A 116 3.67 15.49 -6.48
N LYS A 117 4.30 16.50 -5.85
CA LYS A 117 4.74 17.71 -6.55
C LYS A 117 5.74 17.37 -7.65
N MET A 118 6.77 16.58 -7.32
CA MET A 118 7.77 16.10 -8.28
C MET A 118 7.16 15.17 -9.34
N ILE A 119 6.32 14.21 -8.93
CA ILE A 119 5.70 13.24 -9.84
C ILE A 119 4.86 13.94 -10.90
N ARG A 120 4.10 14.99 -10.52
CA ARG A 120 3.25 15.75 -11.44
C ARG A 120 3.99 16.45 -12.57
N GLU A 121 5.28 16.71 -12.42
CA GLU A 121 6.09 17.37 -13.46
C GLU A 121 6.16 16.53 -14.75
N LYS A 122 6.10 15.21 -14.65
CA LYS A 122 6.17 14.29 -15.79
C LYS A 122 4.92 13.42 -15.96
N PHE A 123 3.98 13.50 -15.01
CA PHE A 123 2.83 12.62 -15.01
C PHE A 123 1.80 13.01 -16.07
N SER A 124 1.47 12.04 -16.92
CA SER A 124 0.20 11.95 -17.63
C SER A 124 -0.22 10.48 -17.74
N MET A 125 -1.51 10.23 -17.92
CA MET A 125 -2.00 8.85 -18.16
C MET A 125 -1.38 8.23 -19.41
N GLU A 126 -1.06 9.04 -20.40
CA GLU A 126 -0.39 8.63 -21.62
C GLU A 126 1.05 8.24 -21.35
N ALA A 127 1.82 9.08 -20.65
CA ALA A 127 3.21 8.78 -20.28
C ALA A 127 3.33 7.47 -19.46
N VAL A 128 2.37 7.20 -18.57
CA VAL A 128 2.32 5.93 -17.83
C VAL A 128 2.03 4.76 -18.77
N ARG A 129 1.03 4.91 -19.66
CA ARG A 129 0.61 3.83 -20.57
C ARG A 129 1.67 3.48 -21.61
N GLU A 130 2.40 4.49 -22.11
CA GLU A 130 3.40 4.35 -23.17
C GLU A 130 4.80 4.05 -22.65
N PHE A 131 4.99 3.98 -21.33
CA PHE A 131 6.29 3.67 -20.76
C PHE A 131 6.78 2.30 -21.19
N ASP A 132 7.88 2.28 -21.96
CA ASP A 132 8.55 1.06 -22.39
C ASP A 132 9.52 0.57 -21.31
N TYR A 133 9.03 -0.33 -20.47
CA TYR A 133 9.86 -0.97 -19.44
C TYR A 133 11.03 -1.74 -20.04
N LYS A 134 10.85 -2.44 -21.16
CA LYS A 134 11.89 -3.28 -21.76
C LYS A 134 13.11 -2.44 -22.19
N ALA A 135 12.86 -1.30 -22.80
CA ALA A 135 13.92 -0.37 -23.18
C ALA A 135 14.67 0.24 -21.98
N ASN A 136 14.00 0.39 -20.84
CA ASN A 136 14.57 1.00 -19.63
C ASN A 136 15.10 -0.03 -18.62
N ARG A 137 14.77 -1.30 -18.77
CA ARG A 137 14.98 -2.37 -17.80
C ARG A 137 16.43 -2.44 -17.29
N LYS A 138 17.40 -2.54 -18.19
CA LYS A 138 18.80 -2.70 -17.80
C LYS A 138 19.25 -1.59 -16.85
N ARG A 139 18.99 -0.34 -17.19
CA ARG A 139 19.33 0.83 -16.38
C ARG A 139 18.63 0.79 -15.01
N MET A 140 17.37 0.37 -14.97
CA MET A 140 16.59 0.28 -13.74
C MET A 140 17.09 -0.86 -12.82
N GLU A 141 17.44 -2.00 -13.39
CA GLU A 141 18.03 -3.13 -12.65
C GLU A 141 19.41 -2.81 -12.08
N GLU A 142 20.24 -2.07 -12.83
CA GLU A 142 21.55 -1.62 -12.39
C GLU A 142 21.46 -0.62 -11.21
N ALA A 143 20.40 0.21 -11.22
CA ALA A 143 20.15 1.19 -10.16
C ALA A 143 19.46 0.60 -8.91
N TYR A 144 18.93 -0.62 -8.99
CA TYR A 144 18.25 -1.27 -7.86
C TYR A 144 19.26 -1.77 -6.81
N PRO A 145 19.06 -1.51 -5.50
CA PRO A 145 19.93 -1.97 -4.43
C PRO A 145 19.83 -3.49 -4.26
N LYS A 146 20.85 -4.22 -4.68
CA LYS A 146 20.82 -5.69 -4.76
C LYS A 146 20.73 -6.36 -3.39
N GLU A 147 21.15 -5.69 -2.33
CA GLU A 147 20.98 -6.11 -0.94
C GLU A 147 19.52 -6.20 -0.51
N ARG A 148 18.59 -5.64 -1.30
CA ARG A 148 17.13 -5.78 -1.11
C ARG A 148 16.52 -7.00 -1.79
N LEU A 149 17.31 -7.77 -2.52
CA LEU A 149 16.86 -9.00 -3.21
C LEU A 149 16.79 -10.19 -2.24
N GLU A 150 15.94 -10.12 -1.24
CA GLU A 150 15.82 -11.18 -0.23
C GLU A 150 14.98 -12.39 -0.68
N TYR A 151 14.26 -12.29 -1.81
CA TYR A 151 13.28 -13.29 -2.26
C TYR A 151 13.43 -13.60 -3.75
N SER A 152 12.64 -14.58 -4.22
CA SER A 152 12.54 -14.97 -5.63
C SER A 152 11.87 -13.88 -6.48
N TYR A 153 12.48 -12.71 -6.52
CA TYR A 153 12.05 -11.63 -7.40
C TYR A 153 12.35 -11.95 -8.86
N THR A 154 11.49 -11.50 -9.74
CA THR A 154 11.75 -11.53 -11.17
C THR A 154 11.51 -10.17 -11.79
N PHE A 155 12.53 -9.62 -12.42
CA PHE A 155 12.42 -8.41 -13.21
C PHE A 155 11.55 -8.58 -14.48
N ASP A 156 11.22 -9.81 -14.84
CA ASP A 156 10.37 -10.11 -15.99
C ASP A 156 8.88 -9.87 -15.74
N ASN A 157 8.47 -9.86 -14.48
CA ASN A 157 7.07 -9.66 -14.14
C ASN A 157 6.66 -8.19 -14.22
N THR A 158 5.90 -7.82 -15.24
CA THR A 158 5.48 -6.43 -15.50
C THR A 158 3.98 -6.20 -15.31
N SER A 159 3.21 -7.24 -14.98
CA SER A 159 1.74 -7.17 -14.99
C SER A 159 1.07 -7.99 -13.87
N TYR A 160 1.79 -8.24 -12.79
CA TYR A 160 1.27 -9.04 -11.68
C TYR A 160 0.06 -8.39 -11.00
N GLU A 161 0.10 -7.06 -10.85
CA GLU A 161 -1.00 -6.27 -10.28
C GLU A 161 -1.28 -5.05 -11.17
N PRO A 162 -2.49 -4.48 -11.13
CA PRO A 162 -2.84 -3.31 -11.97
C PRO A 162 -1.95 -2.10 -11.78
N TYR A 163 -1.34 -1.92 -10.60
CA TYR A 163 -0.48 -0.78 -10.30
C TYR A 163 0.96 -0.90 -10.86
N TYR A 164 1.33 -2.03 -11.44
CA TYR A 164 2.70 -2.26 -11.93
C TYR A 164 3.11 -1.26 -12.99
N GLN A 165 2.23 -0.96 -13.95
CA GLN A 165 2.52 0.00 -15.01
C GLN A 165 2.88 1.39 -14.45
N PHE A 166 2.11 1.87 -13.47
CA PHE A 166 2.39 3.14 -12.81
C PHE A 166 3.71 3.11 -12.03
N MET A 167 3.94 2.06 -11.23
CA MET A 167 5.15 1.95 -10.40
C MET A 167 6.42 1.78 -11.23
N LEU A 168 6.37 1.02 -12.32
CA LEU A 168 7.50 0.88 -13.24
C LEU A 168 7.80 2.19 -13.98
N TRP A 169 6.76 2.91 -14.43
CA TRP A 169 6.92 4.25 -14.96
C TRP A 169 7.56 5.19 -13.94
N LEU A 170 7.11 5.15 -12.70
CA LEU A 170 7.62 5.98 -11.61
C LEU A 170 9.11 5.69 -11.36
N ALA A 171 9.48 4.42 -11.16
CA ALA A 171 10.86 4.00 -10.94
C ALA A 171 11.77 4.26 -12.17
N GLY A 172 11.21 4.27 -13.38
CA GLY A 172 11.95 4.58 -14.61
C GLY A 172 12.21 6.06 -14.84
N ASN A 173 11.42 6.94 -14.25
CA ASN A 173 11.50 8.38 -14.46
C ASN A 173 12.04 9.18 -13.28
N PHE A 174 12.05 8.60 -12.07
CA PHE A 174 12.40 9.27 -10.83
C PHE A 174 13.22 8.37 -9.91
N LYS A 175 13.90 8.96 -8.94
CA LYS A 175 14.52 8.22 -7.86
C LYS A 175 13.47 7.57 -6.97
N THR A 176 13.60 6.28 -6.74
CA THR A 176 12.84 5.52 -5.75
C THR A 176 13.79 4.98 -4.70
N TYR A 177 13.44 5.13 -3.42
CA TYR A 177 14.14 4.47 -2.33
C TYR A 177 13.38 3.23 -1.89
N TYR A 178 14.07 2.10 -1.88
CA TYR A 178 13.51 0.82 -1.46
C TYR A 178 13.83 0.57 0.01
N LEU A 179 12.81 0.63 0.86
CA LEU A 179 12.92 0.45 2.30
C LEU A 179 13.42 -0.95 2.66
N PRO A 180 14.32 -1.06 3.66
CA PRO A 180 14.62 -2.33 4.27
C PRO A 180 13.36 -2.92 4.92
N SER A 181 13.24 -4.23 4.85
CA SER A 181 12.15 -4.94 5.50
C SER A 181 12.63 -6.26 6.09
N GLU A 182 11.92 -6.73 7.09
CA GLU A 182 12.16 -8.06 7.66
C GLU A 182 10.86 -8.78 7.94
N LYS A 183 10.97 -10.08 8.10
CA LYS A 183 9.85 -10.95 8.43
C LYS A 183 9.64 -10.99 9.93
N HIS A 184 8.43 -10.70 10.36
CA HIS A 184 8.05 -10.88 11.75
C HIS A 184 8.01 -12.38 12.11
N GLN A 185 8.23 -12.71 13.39
CA GLN A 185 8.22 -14.09 13.90
C GLN A 185 6.90 -14.87 13.66
N ASP A 186 5.78 -14.17 13.40
CA ASP A 186 4.52 -14.81 13.02
C ASP A 186 4.50 -15.36 11.59
N GLY A 187 5.54 -15.16 10.82
CA GLY A 187 5.71 -15.68 9.47
C GLY A 187 4.94 -14.94 8.38
N PHE A 188 4.03 -14.01 8.71
CA PHE A 188 3.14 -13.34 7.76
C PHE A 188 3.23 -11.82 7.78
N THR A 189 3.71 -11.22 8.86
CA THR A 189 3.81 -9.77 8.98
C THR A 189 5.15 -9.30 8.43
N THR A 190 5.12 -8.27 7.59
CA THR A 190 6.31 -7.53 7.17
C THR A 190 6.56 -6.39 8.14
N ILE A 191 7.77 -6.26 8.64
CA ILE A 191 8.26 -5.13 9.41
C ILE A 191 9.03 -4.23 8.47
N LEU A 192 8.64 -2.97 8.33
CA LEU A 192 9.41 -1.96 7.63
C LEU A 192 10.40 -1.29 8.57
N LYS A 193 11.60 -1.05 8.05
CA LYS A 193 12.66 -0.34 8.75
C LYS A 193 12.99 0.98 8.06
N MET A 194 13.50 1.91 8.85
CA MET A 194 14.06 3.16 8.36
C MET A 194 15.24 2.91 7.42
N PRO A 195 15.57 3.87 6.53
CA PRO A 195 16.83 3.85 5.80
C PRO A 195 18.04 3.60 6.71
N GLU A 196 19.07 2.96 6.19
CA GLU A 196 20.32 2.73 6.93
C GLU A 196 20.93 4.03 7.46
N ALA A 197 20.87 5.09 6.65
CA ALA A 197 21.32 6.43 7.04
C ALA A 197 20.53 7.02 8.23
N LEU A 198 19.34 6.49 8.52
CA LEU A 198 18.49 6.86 9.65
C LEU A 198 18.41 5.77 10.71
N GLY A 199 19.39 4.85 10.77
CA GLY A 199 19.56 3.87 11.83
C GLY A 199 18.82 2.54 11.67
N CYS A 200 18.14 2.31 10.55
CA CYS A 200 17.51 1.02 10.21
C CYS A 200 16.53 0.47 11.27
N THR A 201 15.86 1.37 12.02
CA THR A 201 14.92 0.99 13.10
C THR A 201 13.54 0.64 12.55
N PRO A 202 12.82 -0.34 13.15
CA PRO A 202 11.43 -0.65 12.79
C PRO A 202 10.51 0.55 13.01
N PHE A 203 9.59 0.80 12.07
CA PHE A 203 8.62 1.89 12.20
C PHE A 203 7.20 1.54 11.77
N CYS A 204 7.00 0.43 11.08
CA CYS A 204 5.69 0.05 10.58
C CYS A 204 5.57 -1.46 10.38
N LEU A 205 4.39 -2.01 10.68
CA LEU A 205 4.04 -3.42 10.49
C LEU A 205 2.92 -3.54 9.45
N HIS A 206 3.09 -4.40 8.47
CA HIS A 206 2.05 -4.74 7.51
C HIS A 206 1.61 -6.20 7.65
N THR A 207 0.32 -6.41 7.94
CA THR A 207 -0.20 -7.73 8.38
C THR A 207 -0.72 -8.63 7.26
N TRP A 208 -0.48 -8.32 6.02
CA TRP A 208 -0.91 -9.04 4.82
C TRP A 208 -2.30 -9.69 4.89
N LEU A 209 -3.09 -9.51 3.84
CA LEU A 209 -4.40 -10.15 3.62
C LEU A 209 -5.47 -9.84 4.69
N ALA A 210 -5.28 -8.79 5.49
CA ALA A 210 -6.22 -8.41 6.53
C ALA A 210 -7.57 -7.88 5.99
N ARG A 211 -7.71 -7.69 4.69
CA ARG A 211 -8.98 -7.33 4.04
C ARG A 211 -10.18 -8.20 4.44
N PHE A 212 -9.91 -9.40 4.96
CA PHE A 212 -10.93 -10.34 5.43
C PHE A 212 -11.15 -10.31 6.94
N TYR A 213 -10.49 -9.41 7.65
CA TYR A 213 -10.50 -9.31 9.12
C TYR A 213 -11.89 -9.32 9.74
N THR A 214 -12.87 -8.62 9.16
CA THR A 214 -14.25 -8.61 9.64
C THR A 214 -15.23 -9.40 8.76
N THR A 215 -14.73 -10.31 7.91
CA THR A 215 -15.62 -11.08 7.02
C THR A 215 -16.63 -11.90 7.82
N PRO A 216 -17.94 -11.85 7.52
CA PRO A 216 -18.93 -12.72 8.11
C PRO A 216 -18.88 -14.14 7.53
N SER A 217 -18.34 -14.31 6.32
CA SER A 217 -18.34 -15.59 5.58
C SER A 217 -17.52 -16.65 6.30
N TRP A 218 -18.16 -17.75 6.67
CA TRP A 218 -17.51 -18.91 7.28
C TRP A 218 -16.50 -19.58 6.34
N ALA A 219 -16.80 -19.63 5.04
CA ALA A 219 -15.92 -20.23 4.04
C ALA A 219 -14.61 -19.43 3.90
N VAL A 220 -14.71 -18.08 3.91
CA VAL A 220 -13.52 -17.21 3.90
C VAL A 220 -12.72 -17.36 5.20
N LYS A 221 -13.39 -17.47 6.35
CA LYS A 221 -12.72 -17.70 7.65
C LYS A 221 -11.97 -19.04 7.65
N LEU A 222 -12.59 -20.10 7.10
CA LEU A 222 -11.96 -21.42 7.00
C LEU A 222 -10.75 -21.38 6.05
N TRP A 223 -10.90 -20.73 4.90
CA TRP A 223 -9.79 -20.54 3.96
C TRP A 223 -8.63 -19.78 4.60
N MET A 224 -8.90 -18.66 5.29
CA MET A 224 -7.87 -17.90 6.01
C MET A 224 -7.15 -18.75 7.06
N LYS A 225 -7.91 -19.55 7.84
CA LYS A 225 -7.35 -20.44 8.85
C LYS A 225 -6.40 -21.47 8.20
N ASN A 226 -6.80 -22.08 7.09
CA ASN A 226 -5.99 -23.05 6.37
C ASN A 226 -4.70 -22.44 5.77
N GLN A 227 -4.70 -21.12 5.53
CA GLN A 227 -3.52 -20.37 5.08
C GLN A 227 -2.68 -19.83 6.25
N GLY A 228 -2.99 -20.18 7.50
CA GLY A 228 -2.32 -19.62 8.67
C GLY A 228 -2.68 -18.15 8.99
N MET A 229 -3.64 -17.59 8.27
CA MET A 229 -4.06 -16.20 8.39
C MET A 229 -5.19 -16.04 9.41
N GLN A 230 -4.87 -16.07 10.68
CA GLN A 230 -5.88 -15.96 11.72
C GLN A 230 -6.19 -14.50 12.07
N LYS A 231 -7.47 -14.22 12.33
CA LYS A 231 -7.88 -12.90 12.84
C LYS A 231 -7.13 -12.52 14.12
N GLN A 232 -6.88 -13.49 15.00
CA GLN A 232 -6.13 -13.30 16.25
C GLN A 232 -4.76 -12.70 15.99
N ARG A 233 -4.01 -13.21 15.01
CA ARG A 233 -2.70 -12.67 14.61
C ARG A 233 -2.77 -11.18 14.27
N ILE A 234 -3.81 -10.75 13.55
CA ILE A 234 -3.99 -9.33 13.20
C ILE A 234 -4.31 -8.51 14.44
N ASP A 235 -5.18 -9.02 15.33
CA ASP A 235 -5.49 -8.38 16.61
C ASP A 235 -4.25 -8.24 17.50
N ASP A 236 -3.38 -9.27 17.54
CA ASP A 236 -2.13 -9.27 18.27
C ASP A 236 -1.16 -8.21 17.76
N ARG A 237 -1.02 -8.10 16.42
CA ARG A 237 -0.16 -7.04 15.80
C ARG A 237 -0.69 -5.64 16.07
N ILE A 238 -2.01 -5.45 16.01
CA ILE A 238 -2.62 -4.17 16.37
C ILE A 238 -2.33 -3.85 17.85
N PHE A 239 -2.54 -4.83 18.72
CA PHE A 239 -2.28 -4.66 20.16
C PHE A 239 -0.81 -4.32 20.45
N GLU A 240 0.12 -5.06 19.84
CA GLU A 240 1.57 -4.83 19.95
C GLU A 240 1.95 -3.38 19.61
N VAL A 241 1.47 -2.88 18.47
CA VAL A 241 1.78 -1.52 18.03
C VAL A 241 1.17 -0.47 18.95
N TYR A 242 -0.06 -0.65 19.40
CA TYR A 242 -0.68 0.27 20.36
C TYR A 242 0.04 0.26 21.70
N ALA A 243 0.40 -0.92 22.20
CA ALA A 243 1.12 -1.09 23.46
C ALA A 243 2.54 -0.47 23.41
N SER A 244 3.28 -0.70 22.32
CA SER A 244 4.63 -0.14 22.15
C SER A 244 4.65 1.39 22.13
N ARG A 245 3.53 2.02 21.77
CA ARG A 245 3.36 3.49 21.74
C ARG A 245 2.68 4.04 23.00
N GLY A 246 2.36 3.21 24.00
CA GLY A 246 1.57 3.62 25.16
C GLY A 246 0.17 4.12 24.83
N LEU A 247 -0.39 3.72 23.68
CA LEU A 247 -1.71 4.12 23.21
C LEU A 247 -2.78 3.06 23.55
N THR A 248 -4.00 3.53 23.76
CA THR A 248 -5.14 2.62 23.93
C THR A 248 -5.75 2.28 22.56
N LYS A 249 -5.80 0.97 22.25
CA LYS A 249 -6.48 0.47 21.03
C LYS A 249 -7.94 0.94 21.01
N PRO A 250 -8.44 1.51 19.89
CA PRO A 250 -9.82 1.94 19.78
C PRO A 250 -10.82 0.83 20.12
N GLN A 251 -11.70 1.11 21.06
CA GLN A 251 -12.82 0.24 21.41
C GLN A 251 -14.04 0.63 20.57
N PHE A 252 -14.71 -0.37 20.01
CA PHE A 252 -15.90 -0.15 19.19
C PHE A 252 -17.13 -0.62 19.97
N ASN A 253 -18.04 0.29 20.25
CA ASN A 253 -19.36 -0.06 20.80
C ASN A 253 -20.24 -0.77 19.74
N TYR A 254 -21.42 -1.22 20.12
CA TYR A 254 -22.31 -1.96 19.22
C TYR A 254 -22.66 -1.15 17.97
N THR A 255 -23.07 0.12 18.13
CA THR A 255 -23.43 1.01 17.01
C THR A 255 -22.27 1.22 16.03
N GLN A 256 -21.07 1.43 16.54
CA GLN A 256 -19.87 1.56 15.71
C GLN A 256 -19.56 0.27 14.94
N LYS A 257 -19.70 -0.90 15.57
CA LYS A 257 -19.55 -2.21 14.92
C LYS A 257 -20.57 -2.39 13.79
N MET A 258 -21.82 -2.04 14.04
CA MET A 258 -22.89 -2.09 13.03
C MET A 258 -22.63 -1.12 11.88
N ASN A 259 -22.18 0.10 12.14
CA ASN A 259 -21.82 1.07 11.10
C ASN A 259 -20.65 0.58 10.23
N CYS A 260 -19.66 -0.08 10.81
CA CYS A 260 -18.58 -0.70 10.04
C CYS A 260 -19.08 -1.85 9.16
N LEU A 261 -20.00 -2.66 9.66
CA LEU A 261 -20.61 -3.75 8.90
C LEU A 261 -21.47 -3.22 7.74
N LEU A 262 -22.27 -2.19 7.98
CA LEU A 262 -23.07 -1.51 6.96
C LEU A 262 -22.20 -0.90 5.86
N ASP A 263 -21.14 -0.18 6.21
CA ASP A 263 -20.18 0.39 5.26
C ASP A 263 -19.64 -0.71 4.33
N ARG A 264 -19.26 -1.86 4.89
CA ARG A 264 -18.77 -3.01 4.12
C ARG A 264 -19.84 -3.62 3.21
N THR A 265 -21.04 -3.81 3.72
CA THR A 265 -22.16 -4.39 2.98
C THR A 265 -22.55 -3.50 1.81
N LEU A 266 -22.69 -2.19 2.02
CA LEU A 266 -22.99 -1.21 0.97
C LEU A 266 -21.92 -1.24 -0.14
N ARG A 267 -20.65 -1.29 0.23
CA ARG A 267 -19.54 -1.38 -0.75
C ARG A 267 -19.56 -2.68 -1.54
N TRP A 268 -19.90 -3.78 -0.87
CA TRP A 268 -20.08 -5.05 -1.55
C TRP A 268 -21.22 -5.00 -2.56
N MET A 269 -22.36 -4.43 -2.19
CA MET A 269 -23.53 -4.23 -3.08
C MET A 269 -23.21 -3.37 -4.29
N ILE A 270 -22.42 -2.31 -4.14
CA ILE A 270 -21.99 -1.45 -5.24
C ILE A 270 -21.04 -2.19 -6.21
N LYS A 271 -20.17 -3.04 -5.68
CA LYS A 271 -19.16 -3.77 -6.49
C LYS A 271 -19.72 -4.97 -7.25
N VAL A 272 -20.77 -5.60 -6.75
CA VAL A 272 -21.38 -6.77 -7.40
C VAL A 272 -21.92 -6.43 -8.80
N PRO A 273 -22.74 -5.38 -8.98
CA PRO A 273 -23.21 -4.98 -10.32
C PRO A 273 -22.06 -4.63 -11.27
N GLN A 274 -21.03 -3.94 -10.78
CA GLN A 274 -19.86 -3.57 -11.60
C GLN A 274 -19.07 -4.81 -12.08
N ARG A 275 -18.98 -5.85 -11.25
CA ARG A 275 -18.35 -7.13 -11.62
C ARG A 275 -19.22 -7.89 -12.62
N ILE A 276 -20.52 -7.91 -12.44
CA ILE A 276 -21.49 -8.57 -13.34
C ILE A 276 -21.51 -7.86 -14.69
N MET A 277 -21.55 -6.52 -14.73
CA MET A 277 -21.52 -5.73 -15.97
C MET A 277 -20.15 -5.81 -16.69
N GLY A 278 -19.07 -6.06 -15.98
CA GLY A 278 -17.74 -6.31 -16.57
C GLY A 278 -17.54 -7.73 -17.12
N TRP A 279 -18.38 -8.68 -16.71
CA TRP A 279 -18.29 -10.08 -17.14
C TRP A 279 -18.54 -10.27 -18.65
N PRO A 280 -19.55 -9.64 -19.28
CA PRO A 280 -19.76 -9.76 -20.72
C PRO A 280 -18.58 -9.29 -21.54
N LYS A 281 -17.86 -8.25 -21.11
CA LYS A 281 -16.65 -7.75 -21.79
C LYS A 281 -15.48 -8.73 -21.71
N LYS A 282 -15.32 -9.43 -20.61
CA LYS A 282 -14.29 -10.48 -20.43
C LYS A 282 -14.62 -11.75 -21.27
N LEU A 283 -15.88 -12.14 -21.32
CA LEU A 283 -16.35 -13.24 -22.17
C LEU A 283 -16.15 -12.91 -23.66
N ARG A 284 -16.49 -11.70 -24.09
CA ARG A 284 -16.29 -11.24 -25.48
C ARG A 284 -14.80 -11.23 -25.87
N LYS A 285 -13.91 -10.81 -24.97
CA LYS A 285 -12.45 -10.88 -25.18
C LYS A 285 -11.93 -12.33 -25.31
N LYS A 286 -12.50 -13.25 -24.52
CA LYS A 286 -12.13 -14.68 -24.55
C LYS A 286 -12.65 -15.37 -25.81
N LEU A 287 -13.87 -15.06 -26.24
CA LEU A 287 -14.47 -15.57 -27.49
C LEU A 287 -13.74 -15.03 -28.73
N ASN A 288 -13.38 -13.75 -28.78
CA ASN A 288 -12.63 -13.19 -29.89
C ASN A 288 -11.20 -13.74 -30.01
N LYS A 289 -10.60 -14.21 -28.91
CA LYS A 289 -9.29 -14.89 -28.93
C LYS A 289 -9.37 -16.33 -29.48
N ASN A 290 -10.51 -16.97 -29.34
CA ASN A 290 -10.73 -18.34 -29.85
C ASN A 290 -11.26 -18.39 -31.29
N ILE A 291 -11.63 -17.25 -31.88
CA ILE A 291 -12.12 -17.16 -33.27
C ILE A 291 -10.99 -16.74 -34.22
N ASN A 292 -9.93 -16.10 -33.71
CA ASN A 292 -8.80 -15.59 -34.52
C ASN A 292 -7.46 -16.31 -34.22
N GLY A 293 -7.49 -17.48 -33.61
CA GLY A 293 -6.39 -18.44 -33.45
C GLY A 293 -6.84 -19.78 -33.92
#